data_ec7ac7964b9313ed79e35ace5a756ca5
#
_entry.id   ec7ac7964b9313ed79e35ace5a756ca5
#
_cell.length_a   1.000
_cell.length_b   1.000
_cell.length_c   1.000
_cell.angle_alpha   90.00
_cell.angle_beta   90.00
_cell.angle_gamma   90.00
#
_symmetry.space_group_name_H-M   'P 1'
#
loop_
_entity.id
_entity.type
_entity.pdbx_description
1 polymer ?
#
loop_
_entity_poly.entity_id
_entity_poly.type
_entity_poly.pdbx_seq_one_letter_code
_entity_poly.pdbx_strand_id
1 'polypeptide(L)'
;GLQNKEWVKGFLKMNQGITILQDYSAGSNATTMLCMDAEKTFYRKYAFGADGDKLAEQLAWLRAQQDRLPLCDILQSSTEDGCCWYDMVYDPQAVGLFRYLHSNPVEKSTAILREVLDTLEEKLYRPTARPADMEKIEQYIDKKVDANLQKLRDARSLRELMAADTIWVNGVEYKNLHQLAWLFDRERL
;
A
#
# COMPACT_ATOMS: atom_id res chain seq x y z
N GLY A 1 18.36 -15.54 16.26
CA GLY A 1 19.54 -16.31 16.14
C GLY A 1 20.19 -16.26 14.77
N LEU A 2 20.36 -17.41 14.12
CA LEU A 2 21.00 -17.55 12.80
C LEU A 2 20.28 -16.73 11.69
N GLN A 3 18.96 -16.74 11.68
CA GLN A 3 18.15 -16.02 10.69
C GLN A 3 18.40 -14.51 10.69
N ASN A 4 18.55 -13.90 11.88
CA ASN A 4 18.86 -12.47 11.98
C ASN A 4 20.27 -12.13 11.45
N LYS A 5 21.24 -13.04 11.61
CA LYS A 5 22.60 -12.82 11.05
C LYS A 5 22.60 -12.84 9.53
N GLU A 6 21.83 -13.74 8.91
CA GLU A 6 21.72 -13.79 7.44
C GLU A 6 21.03 -12.53 6.89
N TRP A 7 19.99 -12.04 7.58
CA TRP A 7 19.34 -10.80 7.19
C TRP A 7 20.26 -9.58 7.32
N VAL A 8 21.05 -9.51 8.39
CA VAL A 8 22.05 -8.44 8.55
C VAL A 8 23.09 -8.49 7.43
N LYS A 9 23.59 -9.67 7.09
CA LYS A 9 24.53 -9.84 5.94
C LYS A 9 23.88 -9.40 4.64
N GLY A 10 22.65 -9.84 4.37
CA GLY A 10 21.89 -9.43 3.18
C GLY A 10 21.71 -7.92 3.10
N PHE A 11 21.33 -7.28 4.22
CA PHE A 11 21.19 -5.83 4.32
C PHE A 11 22.51 -5.10 4.03
N LEU A 12 23.60 -5.53 4.62
CA LEU A 12 24.93 -4.92 4.40
C LEU A 12 25.40 -5.11 2.95
N LYS A 13 25.17 -6.29 2.38
CA LYS A 13 25.53 -6.60 0.99
C LYS A 13 24.77 -5.72 -0.01
N MET A 14 23.44 -5.61 0.13
CA MET A 14 22.62 -4.82 -0.79
C MET A 14 22.86 -3.32 -0.68
N ASN A 15 23.33 -2.83 0.46
CA ASN A 15 23.61 -1.40 0.69
C ASN A 15 25.10 -1.05 0.60
N GLN A 16 25.94 -1.93 0.08
CA GLN A 16 27.35 -1.65 -0.12
C GLN A 16 27.55 -0.51 -1.13
N GLY A 17 28.27 0.55 -0.74
CA GLY A 17 28.44 1.75 -1.55
C GLY A 17 27.21 2.67 -1.62
N ILE A 18 26.20 2.42 -0.79
CA ILE A 18 24.96 3.19 -0.73
C ILE A 18 24.95 4.08 0.50
N THR A 19 24.56 5.35 0.31
CA THR A 19 24.23 6.28 1.40
C THR A 19 22.73 6.32 1.57
N ILE A 20 22.23 6.00 2.77
CA ILE A 20 20.82 6.10 3.12
C ILE A 20 20.54 7.54 3.57
N LEU A 21 19.71 8.24 2.81
CA LEU A 21 19.36 9.64 3.09
C LEU A 21 18.14 9.76 3.99
N GLN A 22 17.16 8.87 3.83
CA GLN A 22 15.92 8.88 4.62
C GLN A 22 15.26 7.50 4.60
N ASP A 23 14.62 7.17 5.73
CA ASP A 23 13.76 6.00 5.88
C ASP A 23 12.29 6.46 5.81
N TYR A 24 11.52 5.83 4.91
CA TYR A 24 10.08 6.06 4.73
C TYR A 24 9.23 4.89 5.23
N SER A 25 9.72 4.12 6.19
CA SER A 25 8.97 2.99 6.74
C SER A 25 7.65 3.46 7.36
N ALA A 26 6.55 3.03 6.80
CA ALA A 26 5.21 3.42 7.24
C ALA A 26 4.24 2.24 7.17
N GLY A 27 4.12 1.50 8.25
CA GLY A 27 3.03 0.56 8.48
C GLY A 27 3.05 -0.72 7.62
N SER A 28 4.02 -0.91 6.74
CA SER A 28 4.22 -2.15 6.00
C SER A 28 5.44 -2.90 6.56
N ASN A 29 5.46 -4.22 6.39
CA ASN A 29 6.61 -5.05 6.78
C ASN A 29 7.81 -4.90 5.82
N ALA A 30 7.63 -4.22 4.69
CA ALA A 30 8.71 -3.82 3.79
C ALA A 30 9.18 -2.41 4.15
N THR A 31 10.47 -2.18 4.05
CA THR A 31 11.09 -0.87 4.28
C THR A 31 11.36 -0.17 2.96
N THR A 32 11.03 1.11 2.87
CA THR A 32 11.38 1.99 1.74
C THR A 32 12.36 3.04 2.21
N MET A 33 13.48 3.17 1.51
CA MET A 33 14.54 4.13 1.80
C MET A 33 14.78 5.03 0.61
N LEU A 34 15.11 6.30 0.87
CA LEU A 34 15.76 7.16 -0.12
C LEU A 34 17.26 6.94 -0.02
N CYS A 35 17.87 6.55 -1.13
CA CYS A 35 19.28 6.18 -1.21
C CYS A 35 20.02 7.01 -2.26
N MET A 36 21.32 7.08 -2.10
CA MET A 36 22.23 7.68 -3.06
C MET A 36 23.46 6.78 -3.25
N ASP A 37 23.84 6.55 -4.49
CA ASP A 37 25.14 5.98 -4.86
C ASP A 37 26.03 7.06 -5.50
N ALA A 38 27.15 6.65 -6.12
CA ALA A 38 28.08 7.58 -6.77
C ALA A 38 27.48 8.31 -7.99
N GLU A 39 26.36 7.81 -8.57
CA GLU A 39 25.81 8.28 -9.83
C GLU A 39 24.44 8.93 -9.67
N LYS A 40 23.58 8.43 -8.74
CA LYS A 40 22.18 8.81 -8.67
C LYS A 40 21.56 8.68 -7.28
N THR A 41 20.43 9.35 -7.12
CA THR A 41 19.49 9.18 -6.01
C THR A 41 18.33 8.31 -6.48
N PHE A 42 17.86 7.38 -5.63
CA PHE A 42 16.81 6.44 -5.96
C PHE A 42 16.08 5.97 -4.70
N TYR A 43 14.88 5.43 -4.85
CA TYR A 43 14.20 4.73 -3.78
C TYR A 43 14.55 3.24 -3.81
N ARG A 44 14.88 2.68 -2.65
CA ARG A 44 15.02 1.22 -2.46
C ARG A 44 13.96 0.70 -1.53
N LYS A 45 13.24 -0.30 -1.98
CA LYS A 45 12.29 -1.06 -1.15
C LYS A 45 12.82 -2.47 -0.95
N TYR A 46 12.79 -2.96 0.30
CA TYR A 46 13.29 -4.29 0.63
C TYR A 46 12.47 -4.95 1.73
N ALA A 47 12.52 -6.27 1.76
CA ALA A 47 11.97 -7.10 2.83
C ALA A 47 12.69 -8.45 2.86
N PHE A 48 12.59 -9.15 4.00
CA PHE A 48 13.22 -10.44 4.24
C PHE A 48 12.19 -11.52 4.51
N GLY A 49 12.57 -12.80 4.29
CA GLY A 49 11.75 -13.96 4.59
C GLY A 49 10.40 -13.91 3.88
N ALA A 50 9.32 -14.27 4.57
CA ALA A 50 7.97 -14.29 4.03
C ALA A 50 7.48 -12.92 3.52
N ASP A 51 7.94 -11.82 4.12
CA ASP A 51 7.65 -10.47 3.62
C ASP A 51 8.45 -10.17 2.34
N GLY A 52 9.66 -10.75 2.20
CA GLY A 52 10.43 -10.73 0.97
C GLY A 52 9.72 -11.45 -0.18
N ASP A 53 9.10 -12.60 0.09
CA ASP A 53 8.32 -13.34 -0.90
C ASP A 53 7.12 -12.51 -1.40
N LYS A 54 6.39 -11.87 -0.48
CA LYS A 54 5.31 -10.95 -0.85
C LYS A 54 5.80 -9.76 -1.65
N LEU A 55 6.97 -9.23 -1.32
CA LEU A 55 7.56 -8.13 -2.06
C LEU A 55 7.97 -8.56 -3.47
N ALA A 56 8.45 -9.79 -3.65
CA ALA A 56 8.76 -10.36 -4.96
C ALA A 56 7.49 -10.52 -5.83
N GLU A 57 6.38 -10.94 -5.25
CA GLU A 57 5.07 -10.97 -5.94
C GLU A 57 4.62 -9.56 -6.35
N GLN A 58 4.77 -8.57 -5.47
CA GLN A 58 4.48 -7.18 -5.78
C GLN A 58 5.36 -6.67 -6.93
N LEU A 59 6.66 -6.96 -6.92
CA LEU A 59 7.58 -6.57 -7.98
C LEU A 59 7.17 -7.18 -9.34
N ALA A 60 6.81 -8.47 -9.36
CA ALA A 60 6.32 -9.13 -10.56
C ALA A 60 5.05 -8.46 -11.11
N TRP A 61 4.12 -8.11 -10.21
CA TRP A 61 2.90 -7.38 -10.57
C TRP A 61 3.20 -5.99 -11.14
N LEU A 62 4.08 -5.22 -10.49
CA LEU A 62 4.49 -3.89 -10.97
C LEU A 62 5.08 -3.96 -12.38
N ARG A 63 5.95 -4.94 -12.64
CA ARG A 63 6.54 -5.15 -13.97
C ARG A 63 5.49 -5.54 -15.02
N ALA A 64 4.53 -6.38 -14.64
CA ALA A 64 3.45 -6.78 -15.54
C ALA A 64 2.51 -5.64 -15.91
N GLN A 65 2.37 -4.61 -15.04
CA GLN A 65 1.47 -3.48 -15.26
C GLN A 65 2.18 -2.22 -15.77
N GLN A 66 3.49 -2.25 -15.95
CA GLN A 66 4.28 -1.07 -16.29
C GLN A 66 3.85 -0.39 -17.60
N ASP A 67 3.38 -1.17 -18.60
CA ASP A 67 2.89 -0.65 -19.87
C ASP A 67 1.44 -0.12 -19.79
N ARG A 68 0.70 -0.42 -18.73
CA ARG A 68 -0.70 -0.04 -18.57
C ARG A 68 -0.91 1.14 -17.63
N LEU A 69 -0.13 1.21 -16.57
CA LEU A 69 -0.28 2.17 -15.49
C LEU A 69 0.93 3.10 -15.43
N PRO A 70 0.74 4.36 -15.00
CA PRO A 70 1.84 5.31 -14.78
C PRO A 70 2.58 4.98 -13.48
N LEU A 71 3.29 3.84 -13.45
CA LEU A 71 4.06 3.39 -12.31
C LEU A 71 5.49 3.93 -12.37
N CYS A 72 6.13 4.02 -11.19
CA CYS A 72 7.57 4.32 -11.14
C CYS A 72 8.37 3.24 -11.86
N ASP A 73 9.36 3.67 -12.64
CA ASP A 73 10.28 2.76 -13.30
C ASP A 73 11.13 1.99 -12.28
N ILE A 74 11.27 0.71 -12.50
CA ILE A 74 12.14 -0.18 -11.73
C ILE A 74 13.51 -0.17 -12.38
N LEU A 75 14.53 0.28 -11.64
CA LEU A 75 15.91 0.40 -12.13
C LEU A 75 16.64 -0.94 -12.06
N GLN A 76 16.54 -1.60 -10.92
CA GLN A 76 17.16 -2.89 -10.66
C GLN A 76 16.47 -3.61 -9.50
N SER A 77 16.70 -4.89 -9.39
CA SER A 77 16.13 -5.71 -8.32
C SER A 77 16.95 -6.97 -8.06
N SER A 78 16.74 -7.57 -6.90
CA SER A 78 17.24 -8.91 -6.56
C SER A 78 16.26 -9.64 -5.66
N THR A 79 16.22 -10.97 -5.79
CA THR A 79 15.41 -11.88 -4.95
C THR A 79 16.30 -13.02 -4.42
N GLU A 80 17.49 -12.71 -3.97
CA GLU A 80 18.47 -13.69 -3.48
C GLU A 80 18.55 -13.69 -1.96
N ASP A 81 19.08 -14.79 -1.40
CA ASP A 81 19.43 -14.92 0.01
C ASP A 81 18.27 -14.65 1.00
N GLY A 82 17.03 -15.01 0.64
CA GLY A 82 15.84 -14.75 1.46
C GLY A 82 15.50 -13.26 1.61
N CYS A 83 16.03 -12.42 0.73
CA CYS A 83 15.77 -11.00 0.64
C CYS A 83 15.23 -10.65 -0.74
N CYS A 84 14.19 -9.83 -0.79
CA CYS A 84 13.78 -9.16 -2.01
C CYS A 84 14.01 -7.67 -1.85
N TRP A 85 14.62 -7.06 -2.85
CA TRP A 85 14.71 -5.61 -2.95
C TRP A 85 14.59 -5.14 -4.40
N TYR A 86 14.12 -3.92 -4.59
CA TYR A 86 14.14 -3.25 -5.88
C TYR A 86 14.28 -1.74 -5.72
N ASP A 87 14.89 -1.15 -6.73
CA ASP A 87 15.13 0.28 -6.81
C ASP A 87 14.17 0.93 -7.80
N MET A 88 13.65 2.08 -7.40
CA MET A 88 12.73 2.90 -8.19
C MET A 88 13.34 4.26 -8.48
N VAL A 89 12.97 4.83 -9.62
CA VAL A 89 13.36 6.19 -10.00
C VAL A 89 12.93 7.19 -8.93
N TYR A 90 13.84 8.08 -8.57
CA TYR A 90 13.55 9.25 -7.74
C TYR A 90 13.32 10.47 -8.63
N ASP A 91 12.17 11.12 -8.45
CA ASP A 91 11.85 12.40 -9.04
C ASP A 91 11.79 13.46 -7.93
N PRO A 92 12.72 14.43 -7.91
CA PRO A 92 12.75 15.48 -6.88
C PRO A 92 11.54 16.41 -6.94
N GLN A 93 10.79 16.42 -8.04
CA GLN A 93 9.57 17.21 -8.21
C GLN A 93 8.29 16.46 -7.78
N ALA A 94 8.40 15.16 -7.57
CA ALA A 94 7.26 14.36 -7.11
C ALA A 94 6.85 14.76 -5.70
N VAL A 95 5.54 14.88 -5.50
CA VAL A 95 4.92 15.18 -4.20
C VAL A 95 4.10 13.99 -3.76
N GLY A 96 4.32 13.51 -2.52
CA GLY A 96 3.50 12.44 -1.96
C GLY A 96 2.01 12.82 -1.92
N LEU A 97 1.14 11.88 -2.28
CA LEU A 97 -0.31 12.12 -2.40
C LEU A 97 -0.90 12.68 -1.09
N PHE A 98 -0.51 12.17 0.06
CA PHE A 98 -0.98 12.69 1.35
C PHE A 98 -0.69 14.19 1.47
N ARG A 99 0.55 14.60 1.21
CA ARG A 99 0.94 16.01 1.26
C ARG A 99 0.17 16.85 0.26
N TYR A 100 -0.01 16.35 -0.97
CA TYR A 100 -0.76 17.03 -2.02
C TYR A 100 -2.21 17.29 -1.58
N LEU A 101 -2.91 16.27 -1.07
CA LEU A 101 -4.30 16.36 -0.63
C LEU A 101 -4.50 17.35 0.53
N HIS A 102 -3.50 17.45 1.45
CA HIS A 102 -3.58 18.34 2.62
C HIS A 102 -3.04 19.76 2.37
N SER A 103 -2.42 20.02 1.23
CA SER A 103 -1.85 21.32 0.90
C SER A 103 -2.54 22.01 -0.30
N ASN A 104 -3.58 21.41 -0.86
CA ASN A 104 -4.33 21.96 -1.97
C ASN A 104 -5.81 22.09 -1.62
N PRO A 105 -6.56 22.98 -2.32
CA PRO A 105 -8.01 23.08 -2.20
C PRO A 105 -8.71 21.75 -2.49
N VAL A 106 -9.91 21.58 -1.90
CA VAL A 106 -10.71 20.36 -2.03
C VAL A 106 -10.99 20.01 -3.49
N GLU A 107 -11.23 21.01 -4.33
CA GLU A 107 -11.50 20.84 -5.76
C GLU A 107 -10.34 20.19 -6.51
N LYS A 108 -9.10 20.62 -6.22
CA LYS A 108 -7.89 20.00 -6.78
C LYS A 108 -7.66 18.59 -6.26
N SER A 109 -7.88 18.39 -4.97
CA SER A 109 -7.76 17.08 -4.33
C SER A 109 -8.78 16.09 -4.89
N THR A 110 -10.01 16.51 -5.09
CA THR A 110 -11.07 15.71 -5.71
C THR A 110 -10.75 15.38 -7.17
N ALA A 111 -10.22 16.34 -7.92
CA ALA A 111 -9.84 16.13 -9.32
C ALA A 111 -8.75 15.06 -9.47
N ILE A 112 -7.69 15.12 -8.66
CA ILE A 112 -6.61 14.12 -8.73
C ILE A 112 -7.07 12.73 -8.30
N LEU A 113 -7.90 12.62 -7.27
CA LEU A 113 -8.46 11.34 -6.84
C LEU A 113 -9.35 10.72 -7.91
N ARG A 114 -10.18 11.54 -8.57
CA ARG A 114 -11.00 11.06 -9.68
C ARG A 114 -10.15 10.57 -10.84
N GLU A 115 -9.12 11.31 -11.23
CA GLU A 115 -8.18 10.89 -12.28
C GLU A 115 -7.51 9.56 -11.96
N VAL A 116 -7.09 9.35 -10.71
CA VAL A 116 -6.51 8.07 -10.26
C VAL A 116 -7.52 6.93 -10.40
N LEU A 117 -8.76 7.13 -9.94
CA LEU A 117 -9.82 6.12 -10.02
C LEU A 117 -10.20 5.79 -11.47
N ASP A 118 -10.35 6.81 -12.32
CA ASP A 118 -10.66 6.64 -13.75
C ASP A 118 -9.52 5.89 -14.45
N THR A 119 -8.27 6.21 -14.14
CA THR A 119 -7.09 5.51 -14.68
C THR A 119 -7.08 4.04 -14.28
N LEU A 120 -7.35 3.72 -13.01
CA LEU A 120 -7.42 2.35 -12.53
C LEU A 120 -8.58 1.58 -13.19
N GLU A 121 -9.74 2.21 -13.33
CA GLU A 121 -10.87 1.58 -13.98
C GLU A 121 -10.59 1.28 -15.45
N GLU A 122 -10.13 2.26 -16.20
CA GLU A 122 -9.95 2.14 -17.65
C GLU A 122 -8.75 1.29 -18.05
N LYS A 123 -7.63 1.43 -17.32
CA LYS A 123 -6.35 0.82 -17.72
C LYS A 123 -6.04 -0.48 -16.99
N LEU A 124 -6.66 -0.73 -15.85
CA LEU A 124 -6.43 -1.94 -15.06
C LEU A 124 -7.69 -2.80 -14.94
N TYR A 125 -8.76 -2.29 -14.33
CA TYR A 125 -9.89 -3.13 -13.94
C TYR A 125 -10.68 -3.64 -15.15
N ARG A 126 -11.02 -2.78 -16.11
CA ARG A 126 -11.74 -3.21 -17.32
C ARG A 126 -10.93 -4.17 -18.18
N PRO A 127 -9.65 -3.88 -18.55
CA PRO A 127 -8.87 -4.79 -19.39
C PRO A 127 -8.54 -6.13 -18.75
N THR A 128 -8.51 -6.20 -17.42
CA THR A 128 -8.20 -7.43 -16.66
C THR A 128 -9.43 -8.06 -16.01
N ALA A 129 -10.63 -7.57 -16.35
CA ALA A 129 -11.88 -8.10 -15.80
C ALA A 129 -12.02 -9.60 -16.08
N ARG A 130 -12.36 -10.34 -15.04
CA ARG A 130 -12.60 -11.78 -15.05
C ARG A 130 -13.65 -12.13 -14.01
N PRO A 131 -14.30 -13.31 -14.09
CA PRO A 131 -15.20 -13.76 -13.05
C PRO A 131 -14.54 -13.69 -11.67
N ALA A 132 -15.27 -13.17 -10.70
CA ALA A 132 -14.76 -13.00 -9.34
C ALA A 132 -14.52 -14.37 -8.68
N ASP A 133 -13.38 -14.50 -8.00
CA ASP A 133 -13.11 -15.60 -7.07
C ASP A 133 -13.76 -15.26 -5.72
N MET A 134 -14.99 -15.73 -5.51
CA MET A 134 -15.79 -15.41 -4.32
C MET A 134 -15.12 -15.87 -3.03
N GLU A 135 -14.41 -16.99 -3.04
CA GLU A 135 -13.68 -17.47 -1.85
C GLU A 135 -12.59 -16.47 -1.43
N LYS A 136 -11.84 -15.93 -2.38
CA LYS A 136 -10.81 -14.91 -2.10
C LYS A 136 -11.42 -13.61 -1.61
N ILE A 137 -12.55 -13.19 -2.17
CA ILE A 137 -13.27 -11.99 -1.74
C ILE A 137 -13.77 -12.16 -0.30
N GLU A 138 -14.37 -13.30 0.02
CA GLU A 138 -14.82 -13.60 1.39
C GLU A 138 -13.66 -13.60 2.39
N GLN A 139 -12.56 -14.27 2.07
CA GLN A 139 -11.36 -14.27 2.92
C GLN A 139 -10.80 -12.85 3.13
N TYR A 140 -10.85 -12.01 2.10
CA TYR A 140 -10.40 -10.62 2.21
C TYR A 140 -11.32 -9.82 3.12
N ILE A 141 -12.65 -9.93 2.96
CA ILE A 141 -13.64 -9.25 3.80
C ILE A 141 -13.47 -9.70 5.26
N ASP A 142 -13.40 -11.00 5.52
CA ASP A 142 -13.22 -11.53 6.87
C ASP A 142 -11.96 -10.98 7.55
N LYS A 143 -10.84 -10.95 6.85
CA LYS A 143 -9.56 -10.48 7.41
C LYS A 143 -9.45 -8.97 7.54
N LYS A 144 -9.96 -8.23 6.57
CA LYS A 144 -9.73 -6.77 6.47
C LYS A 144 -10.89 -5.94 7.01
N VAL A 145 -12.10 -6.42 6.87
CA VAL A 145 -13.30 -5.71 7.34
C VAL A 145 -13.76 -6.26 8.67
N ASP A 146 -14.21 -7.48 8.72
CA ASP A 146 -14.86 -8.05 9.92
C ASP A 146 -13.93 -8.14 11.12
N ALA A 147 -12.70 -8.64 10.93
CA ALA A 147 -11.72 -8.71 12.00
C ALA A 147 -11.29 -7.32 12.52
N ASN A 148 -11.22 -6.32 11.66
CA ASN A 148 -10.88 -4.95 12.09
C ASN A 148 -12.08 -4.24 12.73
N LEU A 149 -13.30 -4.44 12.24
CA LEU A 149 -14.51 -3.94 12.89
C LEU A 149 -14.66 -4.53 14.30
N GLN A 150 -14.33 -5.82 14.47
CA GLN A 150 -14.37 -6.44 15.80
C GLN A 150 -13.35 -5.80 16.75
N LYS A 151 -12.13 -5.54 16.29
CA LYS A 151 -11.13 -4.81 17.10
C LYS A 151 -11.61 -3.42 17.52
N LEU A 152 -12.30 -2.70 16.64
CA LEU A 152 -12.87 -1.39 16.97
C LEU A 152 -13.99 -1.50 18.02
N ARG A 153 -14.85 -2.52 17.92
CA ARG A 153 -15.91 -2.79 18.90
C ARG A 153 -15.36 -3.17 20.26
N ASP A 154 -14.25 -3.91 20.29
CA ASP A 154 -13.60 -4.35 21.53
C ASP A 154 -12.78 -3.21 22.18
N ALA A 155 -12.44 -2.17 21.44
CA ALA A 155 -11.74 -1.02 21.96
C ALA A 155 -12.64 -0.22 22.93
N ARG A 156 -12.27 -0.20 24.21
CA ARG A 156 -13.06 0.45 25.29
C ARG A 156 -13.36 1.92 24.99
N SER A 157 -12.39 2.66 24.43
CA SER A 157 -12.53 4.08 24.09
C SER A 157 -13.49 4.35 22.91
N LEU A 158 -13.83 3.33 22.11
CA LEU A 158 -14.68 3.46 20.94
C LEU A 158 -16.05 2.81 21.11
N ARG A 159 -16.32 2.21 22.26
CA ARG A 159 -17.54 1.42 22.50
C ARG A 159 -18.81 2.20 22.23
N GLU A 160 -18.93 3.42 22.77
CA GLU A 160 -20.11 4.27 22.58
C GLU A 160 -20.24 4.71 21.12
N LEU A 161 -19.13 5.10 20.51
CA LEU A 161 -19.10 5.49 19.09
C LEU A 161 -19.54 4.35 18.19
N MET A 162 -19.06 3.13 18.43
CA MET A 162 -19.38 1.96 17.61
C MET A 162 -20.82 1.43 17.84
N ALA A 163 -21.44 1.75 18.98
CA ALA A 163 -22.82 1.37 19.29
C ALA A 163 -23.86 2.35 18.73
N ALA A 164 -23.48 3.57 18.41
CA ALA A 164 -24.39 4.59 17.88
C ALA A 164 -24.83 4.27 16.44
N ASP A 165 -26.09 4.52 16.10
CA ASP A 165 -26.62 4.33 14.75
C ASP A 165 -26.12 5.40 13.78
N THR A 166 -25.93 6.61 14.30
CA THR A 166 -25.42 7.76 13.53
C THR A 166 -24.26 8.41 14.24
N ILE A 167 -23.43 9.09 13.47
CA ILE A 167 -22.28 9.88 13.96
C ILE A 167 -22.30 11.28 13.37
N TRP A 168 -21.75 12.23 14.08
CA TRP A 168 -21.62 13.62 13.62
C TRP A 168 -20.16 13.91 13.26
N VAL A 169 -19.94 14.37 12.04
CA VAL A 169 -18.62 14.79 11.57
C VAL A 169 -18.74 16.21 11.01
N ASN A 170 -18.05 17.16 11.62
CA ASN A 170 -18.06 18.57 11.21
C ASN A 170 -19.49 19.17 11.10
N GLY A 171 -20.36 18.79 12.03
CA GLY A 171 -21.75 19.29 12.06
C GLY A 171 -22.71 18.60 11.09
N VAL A 172 -22.28 17.57 10.40
CA VAL A 172 -23.13 16.75 9.51
C VAL A 172 -23.35 15.37 10.10
N GLU A 173 -24.59 14.91 10.08
CA GLU A 173 -24.98 13.59 10.54
C GLU A 173 -24.76 12.55 9.45
N TYR A 174 -24.12 11.42 9.80
CA TYR A 174 -23.86 10.29 8.92
C TYR A 174 -24.33 8.98 9.57
N LYS A 175 -24.69 8.02 8.74
CA LYS A 175 -24.91 6.65 9.20
C LYS A 175 -23.59 6.03 9.69
N ASN A 176 -23.63 5.31 10.81
CA ASN A 176 -22.44 4.63 11.31
C ASN A 176 -22.14 3.35 10.49
N LEU A 177 -20.95 2.80 10.67
CA LEU A 177 -20.41 1.68 9.87
C LEU A 177 -21.35 0.46 9.83
N HIS A 178 -21.98 0.09 10.93
CA HIS A 178 -22.90 -1.06 10.95
C HIS A 178 -24.19 -0.83 10.14
N GLN A 179 -24.60 0.43 9.94
CA GLN A 179 -25.72 0.81 9.07
C GLN A 179 -25.33 0.72 7.58
N LEU A 180 -24.03 0.59 7.28
CA LEU A 180 -23.48 0.48 5.94
C LEU A 180 -23.04 -0.96 5.60
N ALA A 181 -23.34 -1.93 6.46
CA ALA A 181 -22.94 -3.34 6.29
C ALA A 181 -23.43 -3.95 4.97
N TRP A 182 -24.56 -3.45 4.43
CA TRP A 182 -25.08 -3.87 3.13
C TRP A 182 -24.14 -3.55 1.94
N LEU A 183 -23.21 -2.61 2.09
CA LEU A 183 -22.19 -2.33 1.06
C LEU A 183 -21.21 -3.49 0.88
N PHE A 184 -21.09 -4.35 1.87
CA PHE A 184 -20.27 -5.56 1.87
C PHE A 184 -21.11 -6.82 1.72
N ASP A 185 -22.34 -6.70 1.18
CA ASP A 185 -23.20 -7.83 0.87
C ASP A 185 -22.56 -8.70 -0.20
N ARG A 186 -22.18 -9.91 0.22
CA ARG A 186 -21.47 -10.89 -0.62
C ARG A 186 -22.26 -11.33 -1.86
N GLU A 187 -23.58 -11.20 -1.82
CA GLU A 187 -24.44 -11.50 -2.98
C GLU A 187 -24.39 -10.40 -4.06
N ARG A 188 -23.82 -9.24 -3.73
CA ARG A 188 -23.70 -8.08 -4.62
C ARG A 188 -22.31 -7.87 -5.19
N LEU A 189 -21.30 -8.55 -4.63
CA LEU A 189 -19.92 -8.48 -5.07
C LEU A 189 -19.64 -9.55 -6.12
#